data_8aa41b81837ac3b9b62d5e6769b80f1d
#
_entry.id   8aa41b81837ac3b9b62d5e6769b80f1d
#
_cell.length_a   1.000
_cell.length_b   1.000
_cell.length_c   1.000
_cell.angle_alpha   90.00
_cell.angle_beta   90.00
_cell.angle_gamma   90.00
#
_symmetry.space_group_name_H-M   'P 1'
#
loop_
_entity.id
_entity.type
_entity.pdbx_description
1 polymer ?
#
loop_
_entity_poly.entity_id
_entity_poly.type
_entity_poly.pdbx_seq_one_letter_code
_entity_poly.pdbx_strand_id
1 'polypeptide(L)'
;MKLRQIAISSGVVILAAMTTSCSSSIKGQSSKAEFDRTALPIAEPKPEKVTKVLPSEVPLPPQWEVKAPADAPNVVIILLDDVGYAAPSAFGGAVNMPTAEKLAKNGLRYNKFHTTALCAPTRAALKSGRNHPKGNTGSIPEIATGYAGNSTVVPDYAVPVAEILRLNGYNTAAF
;
A
#
# COMPACT_ATOMS: atom_id res chain seq x y z
N MET A 1 -4.90 -18.00 13.67
CA MET A 1 -4.52 -17.64 12.29
C MET A 1 -5.73 -16.98 11.64
N LYS A 2 -5.81 -15.63 11.66
CA LYS A 2 -6.92 -14.89 11.04
C LYS A 2 -6.49 -14.47 9.64
N LEU A 3 -6.96 -15.20 8.62
CA LEU A 3 -6.89 -14.78 7.23
C LEU A 3 -7.82 -13.58 7.04
N ARG A 4 -7.30 -12.43 6.64
CA ARG A 4 -8.11 -11.31 6.21
C ARG A 4 -8.03 -11.19 4.69
N GLN A 5 -9.13 -11.21 4.13
CA GLN A 5 -9.72 -11.06 2.79
C GLN A 5 -8.77 -10.84 1.60
N ILE A 6 -8.93 -11.72 0.64
CA ILE A 6 -8.29 -11.68 -0.68
C ILE A 6 -9.38 -11.33 -1.70
N ALA A 7 -9.12 -10.32 -2.50
CA ALA A 7 -9.96 -9.99 -3.64
C ALA A 7 -9.23 -10.34 -4.93
N ILE A 8 -9.85 -11.16 -5.78
CA ILE A 8 -9.35 -11.50 -7.11
C ILE A 8 -10.28 -10.89 -8.14
N SER A 9 -9.76 -10.02 -8.99
CA SER A 9 -10.49 -9.51 -10.16
C SER A 9 -9.72 -9.81 -11.44
N SER A 10 -10.37 -9.66 -12.59
CA SER A 10 -9.70 -9.74 -13.88
C SER A 10 -8.54 -8.73 -13.96
N GLY A 11 -7.33 -9.23 -14.01
CA GLY A 11 -6.11 -8.45 -14.09
C GLY A 11 -5.53 -7.93 -12.77
N VAL A 12 -6.22 -8.09 -11.63
CA VAL A 12 -5.70 -7.62 -10.33
C VAL A 12 -5.91 -8.68 -9.26
N VAL A 13 -4.85 -9.13 -8.64
CA VAL A 13 -4.90 -10.00 -7.46
C VAL A 13 -4.36 -9.21 -6.26
N ILE A 14 -5.22 -8.91 -5.29
CA ILE A 14 -4.81 -8.28 -4.02
C ILE A 14 -4.72 -9.39 -2.98
N LEU A 15 -3.51 -9.64 -2.52
CA LEU A 15 -3.21 -10.66 -1.52
C LEU A 15 -2.76 -9.99 -0.23
N ALA A 16 -3.55 -10.10 0.82
CA ALA A 16 -3.10 -9.82 2.17
C ALA A 16 -2.59 -11.12 2.79
N ALA A 17 -1.27 -11.28 2.87
CA ALA A 17 -0.64 -12.41 3.55
C ALA A 17 -0.14 -11.97 4.91
N MET A 18 -0.54 -12.69 5.95
CA MET A 18 0.07 -12.57 7.27
C MET A 18 1.24 -13.53 7.36
N THR A 19 2.44 -13.02 7.46
CA THR A 19 3.59 -13.81 7.90
C THR A 19 3.71 -13.69 9.42
N THR A 20 3.68 -14.84 10.09
CA THR A 20 4.02 -14.94 11.52
C THR A 20 5.51 -14.62 11.66
N SER A 21 5.84 -13.42 12.10
CA SER A 21 7.20 -13.07 12.47
C SER A 21 7.54 -13.75 13.79
N CYS A 22 8.57 -14.59 13.77
CA CYS A 22 9.16 -15.17 14.98
C CYS A 22 9.79 -14.04 15.78
N SER A 23 9.13 -13.63 16.87
CA SER A 23 9.60 -12.59 17.76
C SER A 23 10.60 -13.16 18.75
N SER A 24 11.88 -12.86 18.57
CA SER A 24 12.86 -12.94 19.67
C SER A 24 12.65 -11.72 20.56
N SER A 25 12.20 -11.96 21.79
CA SER A 25 11.94 -10.93 22.80
C SER A 25 13.20 -10.15 23.16
N ILE A 26 13.36 -8.96 22.61
CA ILE A 26 14.14 -7.90 23.23
C ILE A 26 13.16 -7.07 24.04
N LYS A 27 13.21 -7.22 25.36
CA LYS A 27 12.49 -6.37 26.33
C LYS A 27 13.08 -4.96 26.30
N GLY A 28 12.68 -4.13 25.35
CA GLY A 28 12.83 -2.70 25.39
C GLY A 28 11.50 -2.12 25.86
N GLN A 29 11.48 -1.38 26.95
CA GLN A 29 10.33 -0.60 27.39
C GLN A 29 9.97 0.41 26.29
N SER A 30 9.00 0.06 25.45
CA SER A 30 8.38 1.00 24.53
C SER A 30 7.23 1.67 25.29
N SER A 31 7.43 2.93 25.69
CA SER A 31 6.31 3.80 26.00
C SER A 31 5.41 3.83 24.76
N LYS A 32 4.15 3.40 24.88
CA LYS A 32 3.14 3.50 23.85
C LYS A 32 2.80 4.98 23.61
N ALA A 33 3.63 5.67 22.87
CA ALA A 33 3.19 6.92 22.25
C ALA A 33 2.24 6.53 21.12
N GLU A 34 0.95 6.61 21.37
CA GLU A 34 -0.07 6.42 20.36
C GLU A 34 0.00 7.61 19.40
N PHE A 35 0.43 7.36 18.18
CA PHE A 35 0.53 8.40 17.16
C PHE A 35 -0.86 8.85 16.70
N ASP A 36 -1.07 10.15 16.60
CA ASP A 36 -2.23 10.69 15.87
C ASP A 36 -2.02 10.44 14.36
N ARG A 37 -2.79 9.49 13.82
CA ARG A 37 -2.76 9.07 12.41
C ARG A 37 -3.86 9.72 11.57
N THR A 38 -4.59 10.69 12.13
CA THR A 38 -5.68 11.39 11.44
C THR A 38 -5.17 12.42 10.44
N ALA A 39 -3.94 12.92 10.64
CA ALA A 39 -3.26 13.82 9.72
C ALA A 39 -1.86 13.30 9.36
N LEU A 40 -1.47 13.41 8.09
CA LEU A 40 -0.17 12.99 7.59
C LEU A 40 0.59 14.17 6.97
N PRO A 41 1.90 14.25 7.13
CA PRO A 41 2.77 13.35 7.91
C PRO A 41 2.50 13.48 9.42
N ILE A 42 2.73 12.38 10.15
CA ILE A 42 2.62 12.40 11.61
C ILE A 42 3.65 13.38 12.17
N ALA A 43 3.16 14.35 12.96
CA ALA A 43 4.02 15.40 13.46
C ALA A 43 5.05 14.89 14.49
N GLU A 44 6.29 15.31 14.33
CA GLU A 44 7.33 15.06 15.32
C GLU A 44 7.00 15.78 16.63
N PRO A 45 7.15 15.13 17.81
CA PRO A 45 6.94 15.79 19.07
C PRO A 45 7.98 16.90 19.26
N LYS A 46 7.54 18.02 19.82
CA LYS A 46 8.46 19.12 20.14
C LYS A 46 9.50 18.64 21.15
N PRO A 47 10.79 18.87 20.91
CA PRO A 47 11.82 18.47 21.84
C PRO A 47 11.66 19.22 23.19
N GLU A 48 11.95 18.53 24.27
CA GLU A 48 11.97 19.15 25.58
C GLU A 48 13.07 20.22 25.67
N LYS A 49 12.79 21.29 26.38
CA LYS A 49 13.79 22.34 26.60
C LYS A 49 14.94 21.81 27.47
N VAL A 50 16.15 21.86 26.93
CA VAL A 50 17.34 21.51 27.65
C VAL A 50 17.67 22.68 28.64
N THR A 51 17.62 22.39 29.92
CA THR A 51 17.91 23.36 31.01
C THR A 51 19.30 23.17 31.64
N LYS A 52 19.99 22.09 31.25
CA LYS A 52 21.33 21.78 31.80
C LYS A 52 22.42 22.47 31.01
N VAL A 53 23.46 22.91 31.70
CA VAL A 53 24.55 23.71 31.13
C VAL A 53 25.61 22.83 30.45
N LEU A 54 25.84 21.63 30.97
CA LEU A 54 26.87 20.72 30.44
C LEU A 54 26.25 19.70 29.50
N PRO A 55 26.73 19.59 28.25
CA PRO A 55 26.23 18.61 27.29
C PRO A 55 26.30 17.13 27.78
N SER A 56 27.31 16.82 28.61
CA SER A 56 27.49 15.50 29.23
C SER A 56 26.38 15.08 30.21
N GLU A 57 25.63 16.05 30.71
CA GLU A 57 24.49 15.82 31.62
C GLU A 57 23.14 15.66 30.92
N VAL A 58 23.13 15.86 29.60
CA VAL A 58 21.93 15.78 28.78
C VAL A 58 21.91 14.44 28.11
N PRO A 59 20.91 13.56 28.37
CA PRO A 59 20.76 12.34 27.61
C PRO A 59 20.46 12.66 26.14
N LEU A 60 21.01 11.88 25.22
CA LEU A 60 20.67 11.99 23.81
C LEU A 60 19.16 11.81 23.62
N PRO A 61 18.50 12.71 22.87
CA PRO A 61 17.08 12.54 22.59
C PRO A 61 16.87 11.25 21.80
N PRO A 62 15.78 10.52 22.06
CA PRO A 62 15.44 9.36 21.26
C PRO A 62 15.21 9.78 19.80
N GLN A 63 15.69 8.96 18.87
CA GLN A 63 15.43 9.23 17.46
C GLN A 63 13.93 9.10 17.19
N TRP A 64 13.38 10.11 16.55
CA TRP A 64 11.99 10.10 16.13
C TRP A 64 11.82 9.17 14.92
N GLU A 65 10.96 8.20 15.05
CA GLU A 65 10.59 7.28 13.98
C GLU A 65 9.13 6.88 14.09
N VAL A 66 8.38 7.07 13.02
CA VAL A 66 7.01 6.57 12.93
C VAL A 66 7.07 5.08 12.62
N LYS A 67 6.47 4.26 13.48
CA LYS A 67 6.39 2.81 13.29
C LYS A 67 4.96 2.39 13.00
N ALA A 68 4.80 1.38 12.14
CA ALA A 68 3.51 0.75 11.93
C ALA A 68 2.99 0.14 13.25
N PRO A 69 1.67 0.00 13.45
CA PRO A 69 1.11 -0.72 14.60
C PRO A 69 1.73 -2.12 14.71
N ALA A 70 1.92 -2.61 15.94
CA ALA A 70 2.59 -3.89 16.16
C ALA A 70 1.89 -5.10 15.54
N ASP A 71 0.58 -5.01 15.36
CA ASP A 71 -0.29 -6.03 14.74
C ASP A 71 -0.70 -5.68 13.31
N ALA A 72 -0.05 -4.68 12.71
CA ALA A 72 -0.35 -4.26 11.35
C ALA A 72 -0.07 -5.39 10.34
N PRO A 73 -1.02 -5.71 9.44
CA PRO A 73 -0.84 -6.78 8.47
C PRO A 73 0.10 -6.35 7.35
N ASN A 74 0.85 -7.29 6.80
CA ASN A 74 1.52 -7.10 5.53
C ASN A 74 0.49 -7.08 4.39
N VAL A 75 0.71 -6.21 3.40
CA VAL A 75 -0.15 -6.06 2.23
C VAL A 75 0.67 -6.35 0.98
N VAL A 76 0.23 -7.32 0.19
CA VAL A 76 0.84 -7.64 -1.11
C VAL A 76 -0.21 -7.44 -2.19
N ILE A 77 0.12 -6.64 -3.21
CA ILE A 77 -0.71 -6.43 -4.40
C ILE A 77 0.02 -7.05 -5.58
N ILE A 78 -0.63 -8.02 -6.23
CA ILE A 78 -0.11 -8.66 -7.43
C ILE A 78 -1.00 -8.23 -8.59
N LEU A 79 -0.43 -7.48 -9.54
CA LEU A 79 -1.07 -7.09 -10.79
C LEU A 79 -0.55 -7.97 -11.91
N LEU A 80 -1.48 -8.67 -12.57
CA LEU A 80 -1.20 -9.40 -13.79
C LEU A 80 -1.48 -8.46 -14.96
N ASP A 81 -0.49 -8.29 -15.83
CA ASP A 81 -0.62 -7.44 -17.01
C ASP A 81 -1.26 -8.21 -18.16
N ASP A 82 -2.16 -7.55 -18.87
CA ASP A 82 -2.89 -8.10 -20.02
C ASP A 82 -3.61 -9.45 -19.80
N VAL A 83 -3.98 -9.75 -18.55
CA VAL A 83 -4.70 -10.98 -18.20
C VAL A 83 -6.19 -10.69 -18.08
N GLY A 84 -6.96 -11.21 -19.01
CA GLY A 84 -8.43 -11.10 -19.01
C GLY A 84 -9.08 -11.98 -17.95
N TYR A 85 -10.33 -11.65 -17.62
CA TYR A 85 -11.15 -12.37 -16.62
C TYR A 85 -11.23 -13.88 -16.85
N ALA A 86 -11.37 -14.31 -18.09
CA ALA A 86 -11.54 -15.70 -18.44
C ALA A 86 -10.22 -16.49 -18.60
N ALA A 87 -9.07 -15.88 -18.40
CA ALA A 87 -7.79 -16.56 -18.56
C ALA A 87 -7.42 -17.46 -17.36
N PRO A 88 -7.51 -16.99 -16.08
CA PRO A 88 -7.11 -17.78 -14.91
C PRO A 88 -8.07 -18.95 -14.63
N SER A 89 -7.53 -20.11 -14.26
CA SER A 89 -8.31 -21.27 -13.83
C SER A 89 -9.20 -20.99 -12.62
N ALA A 90 -8.84 -20.05 -11.78
CA ALA A 90 -9.67 -19.58 -10.67
C ALA A 90 -11.02 -19.02 -11.09
N PHE A 91 -11.18 -18.62 -12.36
CA PHE A 91 -12.44 -18.18 -12.99
C PHE A 91 -12.93 -19.12 -14.09
N GLY A 92 -12.38 -20.35 -14.15
CA GLY A 92 -12.74 -21.35 -15.16
C GLY A 92 -11.96 -21.22 -16.47
N GLY A 93 -10.92 -20.41 -16.52
CA GLY A 93 -10.06 -20.25 -17.68
C GLY A 93 -9.06 -21.37 -17.88
N ALA A 94 -8.40 -21.35 -19.05
CA ALA A 94 -7.46 -22.41 -19.44
C ALA A 94 -6.07 -22.29 -18.80
N VAL A 95 -5.71 -21.14 -18.24
CA VAL A 95 -4.40 -20.91 -17.62
C VAL A 95 -4.41 -21.49 -16.23
N ASN A 96 -3.61 -22.53 -16.00
CA ASN A 96 -3.48 -23.16 -14.69
C ASN A 96 -2.77 -22.20 -13.69
N MET A 97 -3.51 -21.73 -12.70
CA MET A 97 -3.03 -20.83 -11.66
C MET A 97 -3.35 -21.35 -10.25
N PRO A 98 -2.66 -22.38 -9.77
CA PRO A 98 -3.02 -23.07 -8.52
C PRO A 98 -2.96 -22.17 -7.27
N THR A 99 -2.06 -21.20 -7.25
CA THR A 99 -2.01 -20.19 -6.17
C THR A 99 -3.24 -19.31 -6.17
N ALA A 100 -3.67 -18.82 -7.34
CA ALA A 100 -4.89 -18.01 -7.47
C ALA A 100 -6.13 -18.82 -7.06
N GLU A 101 -6.21 -20.10 -7.43
CA GLU A 101 -7.28 -21.00 -6.99
C GLU A 101 -7.31 -21.17 -5.47
N LYS A 102 -6.14 -21.40 -4.86
CA LYS A 102 -6.02 -21.51 -3.41
C LYS A 102 -6.49 -20.23 -2.71
N LEU A 103 -6.13 -19.07 -3.25
CA LEU A 103 -6.59 -17.78 -2.76
C LEU A 103 -8.10 -17.62 -2.93
N ALA A 104 -8.64 -17.99 -4.09
CA ALA A 104 -10.07 -17.93 -4.37
C ALA A 104 -10.91 -18.83 -3.44
N LYS A 105 -10.38 -19.99 -3.06
CA LYS A 105 -11.02 -20.91 -2.10
C LYS A 105 -11.07 -20.37 -0.68
N ASN A 106 -10.09 -19.55 -0.29
CA ASN A 106 -9.93 -19.06 1.08
C ASN A 106 -10.26 -17.57 1.25
N GLY A 107 -10.63 -16.89 0.18
CA GLY A 107 -10.89 -15.46 0.15
C GLY A 107 -12.13 -15.08 -0.64
N LEU A 108 -12.20 -13.82 -1.05
CA LEU A 108 -13.28 -13.30 -1.89
C LEU A 108 -12.86 -13.35 -3.35
N ARG A 109 -13.81 -13.77 -4.20
CA ARG A 109 -13.67 -13.78 -5.64
C ARG A 109 -14.75 -12.89 -6.25
N TYR A 110 -14.34 -11.78 -6.85
CA TYR A 110 -15.25 -10.84 -7.49
C TYR A 110 -15.48 -11.25 -8.95
N ASN A 111 -16.74 -11.32 -9.35
CA ASN A 111 -17.15 -11.60 -10.72
C ASN A 111 -17.72 -10.38 -11.46
N LYS A 112 -17.85 -9.24 -10.77
CA LYS A 112 -18.26 -7.95 -11.33
C LYS A 112 -17.26 -6.88 -10.89
N PHE A 113 -16.04 -6.97 -11.41
CA PHE A 113 -14.99 -6.02 -11.14
C PHE A 113 -14.52 -5.40 -12.46
N HIS A 114 -14.56 -4.09 -12.54
CA HIS A 114 -14.20 -3.35 -13.73
C HIS A 114 -12.91 -2.59 -13.53
N THR A 115 -12.05 -2.66 -14.52
CA THR A 115 -10.83 -1.84 -14.62
C THR A 115 -10.99 -0.87 -15.78
N THR A 116 -10.00 0.02 -15.98
CA THR A 116 -9.93 0.77 -17.24
C THR A 116 -9.50 -0.17 -18.38
N ALA A 117 -9.61 0.30 -19.61
CA ALA A 117 -9.22 -0.49 -20.78
C ALA A 117 -7.69 -0.67 -20.93
N LEU A 118 -6.88 0.02 -20.16
CA LEU A 118 -5.42 0.08 -20.31
C LEU A 118 -4.71 -0.08 -18.96
N CYS A 119 -3.47 -0.56 -19.00
CA CYS A 119 -2.64 -0.84 -17.83
C CYS A 119 -2.32 0.42 -17.01
N ALA A 120 -1.81 1.49 -17.61
CA ALA A 120 -1.38 2.68 -16.90
C ALA A 120 -2.51 3.40 -16.13
N PRO A 121 -3.70 3.68 -16.73
CA PRO A 121 -4.79 4.27 -15.99
C PRO A 121 -5.35 3.37 -14.89
N THR A 122 -5.40 2.04 -15.10
CA THR A 122 -5.79 1.09 -14.06
C THR A 122 -4.81 1.13 -12.89
N ARG A 123 -3.49 1.13 -13.16
CA ARG A 123 -2.45 1.21 -12.13
C ARG A 123 -2.51 2.54 -11.39
N ALA A 124 -2.74 3.65 -12.09
CA ALA A 124 -2.89 4.97 -11.48
C ALA A 124 -4.10 5.02 -10.53
N ALA A 125 -5.25 4.52 -10.97
CA ALA A 125 -6.45 4.44 -10.14
C ALA A 125 -6.26 3.55 -8.92
N LEU A 126 -5.66 2.37 -9.08
CA LEU A 126 -5.39 1.43 -7.99
C LEU A 126 -4.45 2.04 -6.95
N LYS A 127 -3.35 2.66 -7.40
CA LYS A 127 -2.34 3.23 -6.50
C LYS A 127 -2.85 4.44 -5.73
N SER A 128 -3.67 5.28 -6.35
CA SER A 128 -4.12 6.55 -5.76
C SER A 128 -5.51 6.50 -5.11
N GLY A 129 -6.30 5.45 -5.38
CA GLY A 129 -7.70 5.38 -4.98
C GLY A 129 -8.59 6.42 -5.67
N ARG A 130 -8.13 7.03 -6.76
CA ARG A 130 -8.84 8.07 -7.51
C ARG A 130 -9.11 7.62 -8.94
N ASN A 131 -10.17 8.17 -9.55
CA ASN A 131 -10.40 7.97 -10.98
C ASN A 131 -9.17 8.42 -11.77
N HIS A 132 -8.79 7.63 -12.74
CA HIS A 132 -7.58 7.83 -13.52
C HIS A 132 -7.46 9.22 -14.21
N PRO A 133 -8.54 9.85 -14.76
CA PRO A 133 -8.42 11.20 -15.29
C PRO A 133 -8.16 12.25 -14.20
N LYS A 134 -8.60 12.01 -12.94
CA LYS A 134 -8.27 12.88 -11.81
C LYS A 134 -6.77 12.85 -11.49
N GLY A 135 -6.10 11.72 -11.75
CA GLY A 135 -4.65 11.58 -11.67
C GLY A 135 -3.92 11.97 -12.97
N ASN A 136 -4.59 12.64 -13.90
CA ASN A 136 -4.06 12.99 -15.22
C ASN A 136 -3.57 11.78 -16.06
N THR A 137 -4.06 10.58 -15.77
CA THR A 137 -3.68 9.34 -16.45
C THR A 137 -4.90 8.79 -17.20
N GLY A 138 -5.44 9.58 -18.14
CA GLY A 138 -6.60 9.19 -18.96
C GLY A 138 -6.32 8.03 -19.91
N SER A 139 -5.05 7.89 -20.34
CA SER A 139 -4.56 6.85 -21.23
C SER A 139 -3.14 6.40 -20.84
N ILE A 140 -2.47 5.67 -21.72
CA ILE A 140 -1.04 5.34 -21.58
C ILE A 140 -0.17 6.56 -21.90
N PRO A 141 1.06 6.63 -21.36
CA PRO A 141 1.95 7.77 -21.55
C PRO A 141 2.28 8.09 -23.02
N GLU A 142 2.32 7.08 -23.88
CA GLU A 142 2.66 7.20 -25.29
C GLU A 142 1.65 8.03 -26.10
N ILE A 143 0.42 8.13 -25.62
CA ILE A 143 -0.65 8.94 -26.22
C ILE A 143 -1.13 10.05 -25.29
N ALA A 144 -0.27 10.48 -24.36
CA ALA A 144 -0.52 11.63 -23.51
C ALA A 144 -0.76 12.90 -24.32
N THR A 145 -1.58 13.78 -23.78
CA THR A 145 -1.89 15.08 -24.39
C THR A 145 -1.54 16.20 -23.42
N GLY A 146 -1.46 17.43 -23.88
CA GLY A 146 -1.28 18.59 -23.01
C GLY A 146 -2.53 18.98 -22.21
N TYR A 147 -3.62 18.24 -22.32
CA TYR A 147 -4.89 18.56 -21.66
C TYR A 147 -5.00 17.91 -20.29
N ALA A 148 -5.74 18.58 -19.41
CA ALA A 148 -6.10 18.04 -18.09
C ALA A 148 -6.80 16.68 -18.23
N GLY A 149 -6.47 15.77 -17.32
CA GLY A 149 -6.99 14.40 -17.32
C GLY A 149 -6.16 13.40 -18.12
N ASN A 150 -5.28 13.82 -19.01
CA ASN A 150 -4.46 12.93 -19.85
C ASN A 150 -3.02 13.45 -20.09
N SER A 151 -2.51 14.33 -19.24
CA SER A 151 -1.15 14.85 -19.37
C SER A 151 -0.06 13.90 -18.85
N THR A 152 -0.43 12.85 -18.14
CA THR A 152 0.44 11.91 -17.40
C THR A 152 1.28 12.55 -16.28
N VAL A 153 1.16 13.84 -16.06
CA VAL A 153 1.75 14.53 -14.91
C VAL A 153 0.83 14.34 -13.72
N VAL A 154 1.20 13.41 -12.84
CA VAL A 154 0.39 13.07 -11.66
C VAL A 154 0.40 14.26 -10.68
N PRO A 155 -0.75 14.81 -10.30
CA PRO A 155 -0.81 15.93 -9.37
C PRO A 155 -0.53 15.47 -7.93
N ASP A 156 -0.02 16.40 -7.10
CA ASP A 156 0.37 16.12 -5.70
C ASP A 156 -0.76 15.53 -4.84
N TYR A 157 -2.01 15.91 -5.12
CA TYR A 157 -3.16 15.36 -4.39
C TYR A 157 -3.48 13.88 -4.72
N ALA A 158 -2.89 13.34 -5.77
CA ALA A 158 -3.04 11.93 -6.17
C ALA A 158 -1.95 11.06 -5.54
N VAL A 159 -1.78 11.20 -4.23
CA VAL A 159 -0.76 10.49 -3.44
C VAL A 159 -0.94 8.98 -3.56
N PRO A 160 0.12 8.21 -3.89
CA PRO A 160 0.05 6.76 -3.93
C PRO A 160 -0.16 6.15 -2.53
N VAL A 161 -0.90 5.06 -2.46
CA VAL A 161 -1.12 4.30 -1.21
C VAL A 161 0.21 3.88 -0.54
N ALA A 162 1.25 3.61 -1.33
CA ALA A 162 2.58 3.31 -0.81
C ALA A 162 3.16 4.46 0.02
N GLU A 163 2.98 5.70 -0.42
CA GLU A 163 3.41 6.88 0.35
C GLU A 163 2.60 7.04 1.64
N ILE A 164 1.28 6.85 1.58
CA ILE A 164 0.43 6.88 2.77
C ILE A 164 0.87 5.82 3.78
N LEU A 165 1.17 4.61 3.31
CA LEU A 165 1.69 3.53 4.17
C LEU A 165 3.06 3.86 4.75
N ARG A 166 3.96 4.41 3.94
CA ARG A 166 5.29 4.84 4.38
C ARG A 166 5.21 5.89 5.50
N LEU A 167 4.35 6.89 5.34
CA LEU A 167 4.10 7.92 6.35
C LEU A 167 3.47 7.35 7.64
N ASN A 168 2.90 6.15 7.58
CA ASN A 168 2.38 5.40 8.73
C ASN A 168 3.39 4.36 9.28
N GLY A 169 4.63 4.38 8.83
CA GLY A 169 5.71 3.54 9.34
C GLY A 169 5.80 2.14 8.72
N TYR A 170 5.15 1.91 7.56
CA TYR A 170 5.37 0.69 6.79
C TYR A 170 6.60 0.81 5.89
N ASN A 171 7.29 -0.28 5.68
CA ASN A 171 8.22 -0.40 4.56
C ASN A 171 7.42 -0.69 3.28
N THR A 172 7.79 -0.03 2.18
CA THR A 172 7.11 -0.20 0.89
C THR A 172 8.13 -0.53 -0.20
N ALA A 173 7.76 -1.43 -1.10
CA ALA A 173 8.57 -1.81 -2.26
C ALA A 173 7.69 -2.08 -3.48
N ALA A 174 8.26 -1.93 -4.67
CA ALA A 174 7.66 -2.33 -5.94
C ALA A 174 8.72 -3.06 -6.78
N PHE A 175 8.30 -4.12 -7.47
CA PHE A 175 9.16 -4.97 -8.30
C PHE A 175 8.58 -5.08 -9.71
#